data_7a0ae81f64d19f8d6231655385009dc6
#
_entry.id   7a0ae81f64d19f8d6231655385009dc6
#
_cell.length_a   1.000
_cell.length_b   1.000
_cell.length_c   1.000
_cell.angle_alpha   90.00
_cell.angle_beta   90.00
_cell.angle_gamma   90.00
#
_symmetry.space_group_name_H-M   'P 1'
#
loop_
_entity.id
_entity.type
_entity.pdbx_description
1 polymer ?
#
loop_
_entity_poly.entity_id
_entity_poly.type
_entity_poly.pdbx_seq_one_letter_code
_entity_poly.pdbx_strand_id
1 'polypeptide(L)'
;DYQMADCENPIIAEYEFNIDGNNGCYRVEFGQDEILHERLEFVLNRRRGLYFDCSVTGININDSIVEKEQGKEFLTDVKEMAKRYWGKHSLLAILIYEMKDKSNSFGRDNITENFNVVLNEFRNLSCTVSMGDKSWEGLHAQLKVLNQPLSGKISLKREHELDQVEAFFSHFFAMYDPSIRCVTYEKEYVGELIYYKLMEEKYIANSYRRIEFKRESTGNRQLLRILCYLLVACMGKTVILDEAEANIHDLLFQNLLETIQPMIKGQLIMTTHNTMLMEADFARTATYILQMNPEFPWDKQIKCITDYKKRTYATNNIRNKYLNREYGGVPELKSTELRELLEKMCE
;
A
#
# COMPACT_ATOMS: atom_id res chain seq x y z
N ASP A 1 11.69 -3.60 14.14
CA ASP A 1 12.04 -4.83 14.88
C ASP A 1 10.85 -5.77 14.97
N TYR A 2 10.72 -6.69 14.01
CA TYR A 2 9.64 -7.68 14.01
C TYR A 2 10.10 -9.07 14.45
N GLN A 3 11.44 -9.29 14.52
CA GLN A 3 11.99 -10.54 15.02
C GLN A 3 11.95 -10.54 16.56
N MET A 4 11.41 -11.60 17.14
CA MET A 4 11.42 -11.75 18.60
C MET A 4 12.85 -11.90 19.11
N ALA A 5 13.18 -11.25 20.22
CA ALA A 5 14.53 -11.19 20.79
C ALA A 5 15.18 -12.56 21.04
N ASP A 6 14.36 -13.58 21.30
CA ASP A 6 14.81 -14.96 21.61
C ASP A 6 14.70 -15.92 20.42
N CYS A 7 14.42 -15.39 19.21
CA CYS A 7 14.25 -16.20 18.01
C CYS A 7 15.48 -16.09 17.12
N GLU A 8 16.20 -17.19 16.92
CA GLU A 8 17.33 -17.28 15.99
C GLU A 8 16.91 -17.40 14.53
N ASN A 9 15.64 -17.76 14.27
CA ASN A 9 15.12 -17.91 12.92
C ASN A 9 14.85 -16.55 12.27
N PRO A 10 15.23 -16.35 11.00
CA PRO A 10 14.91 -15.12 10.28
C PRO A 10 13.41 -15.00 10.03
N ILE A 11 12.97 -13.76 9.87
CA ILE A 11 11.65 -13.48 9.28
C ILE A 11 11.77 -13.69 7.78
N ILE A 12 10.89 -14.50 7.21
CA ILE A 12 10.86 -14.77 5.78
C ILE A 12 9.64 -14.08 5.20
N ALA A 13 9.88 -13.21 4.22
CA ALA A 13 8.84 -12.60 3.39
C ALA A 13 9.02 -13.08 1.95
N GLU A 14 7.99 -13.76 1.42
CA GLU A 14 7.98 -14.26 0.05
C GLU A 14 6.77 -13.69 -0.67
N TYR A 15 7.00 -13.06 -1.82
CA TYR A 15 6.00 -12.40 -2.64
C TYR A 15 5.95 -13.07 -4.01
N GLU A 16 4.91 -13.86 -4.25
CA GLU A 16 4.58 -14.30 -5.59
C GLU A 16 3.80 -13.22 -6.31
N PHE A 17 4.19 -12.88 -7.54
CA PHE A 17 3.55 -11.85 -8.33
C PHE A 17 3.36 -12.29 -9.78
N ASN A 18 2.39 -11.68 -10.45
CA ASN A 18 2.14 -11.88 -11.87
C ASN A 18 2.13 -10.53 -12.57
N ILE A 19 2.97 -10.38 -13.60
CA ILE A 19 3.04 -9.19 -14.43
C ILE A 19 2.86 -9.64 -15.88
N ASP A 20 1.82 -9.12 -16.55
CA ASP A 20 1.49 -9.42 -17.95
C ASP A 20 1.42 -10.94 -18.24
N GLY A 21 0.82 -11.71 -17.31
CA GLY A 21 0.67 -13.16 -17.43
C GLY A 21 1.91 -13.97 -17.05
N ASN A 22 3.00 -13.34 -16.64
CA ASN A 22 4.23 -13.99 -16.24
C ASN A 22 4.38 -13.99 -14.72
N ASN A 23 4.66 -15.17 -14.15
CA ASN A 23 4.85 -15.34 -12.71
C ASN A 23 6.29 -15.04 -12.30
N GLY A 24 6.43 -14.32 -11.21
CA GLY A 24 7.69 -14.03 -10.52
C GLY A 24 7.60 -14.36 -9.04
N CYS A 25 8.75 -14.35 -8.39
CA CYS A 25 8.86 -14.50 -6.94
C CYS A 25 9.99 -13.61 -6.42
N TYR A 26 9.70 -12.86 -5.39
CA TYR A 26 10.68 -12.08 -4.63
C TYR A 26 10.67 -12.56 -3.19
N ARG A 27 11.81 -13.02 -2.71
CA ARG A 27 11.98 -13.54 -1.35
C ARG A 27 13.05 -12.75 -0.62
N VAL A 28 12.75 -12.37 0.62
CA VAL A 28 13.69 -11.70 1.52
C VAL A 28 13.64 -12.36 2.88
N GLU A 29 14.80 -12.61 3.47
CA GLU A 29 14.96 -13.10 4.83
C GLU A 29 15.65 -12.03 5.67
N PHE A 30 15.01 -11.67 6.79
CA PHE A 30 15.47 -10.60 7.68
C PHE A 30 15.97 -11.17 9.00
N GLY A 31 17.11 -10.70 9.44
CA GLY A 31 17.52 -10.75 10.84
C GLY A 31 17.01 -9.54 11.62
N GLN A 32 17.55 -9.31 12.81
CA GLN A 32 17.18 -8.16 13.64
C GLN A 32 17.53 -6.83 12.97
N ASP A 33 18.72 -6.72 12.40
CA ASP A 33 19.27 -5.46 11.89
C ASP A 33 19.66 -5.51 10.42
N GLU A 34 19.57 -6.67 9.77
CA GLU A 34 20.04 -6.83 8.40
C GLU A 34 19.25 -7.86 7.59
N ILE A 35 19.37 -7.75 6.27
CA ILE A 35 18.88 -8.75 5.31
C ILE A 35 19.91 -9.86 5.24
N LEU A 36 19.47 -11.10 5.47
CA LEU A 36 20.30 -12.30 5.47
C LEU A 36 20.30 -13.01 4.11
N HIS A 37 19.16 -12.91 3.40
CA HIS A 37 19.00 -13.49 2.07
C HIS A 37 18.01 -12.66 1.26
N GLU A 38 18.28 -12.48 -0.03
CA GLU A 38 17.41 -11.77 -0.96
C GLU A 38 17.49 -12.43 -2.33
N ARG A 39 16.34 -12.79 -2.90
CA ARG A 39 16.25 -13.52 -4.16
C ARG A 39 15.10 -13.00 -5.01
N LEU A 40 15.37 -12.80 -6.31
CA LEU A 40 14.36 -12.42 -7.29
C LEU A 40 14.41 -13.36 -8.50
N GLU A 41 13.25 -13.88 -8.85
CA GLU A 41 13.01 -14.65 -10.07
C GLU A 41 11.90 -14.01 -10.89
N PHE A 42 12.12 -13.90 -12.18
CA PHE A 42 11.12 -13.49 -13.17
C PHE A 42 11.50 -14.01 -14.55
N VAL A 43 10.85 -13.54 -15.60
CA VAL A 43 11.08 -14.00 -16.96
C VAL A 43 12.44 -13.55 -17.49
N LEU A 44 13.29 -14.53 -17.77
CA LEU A 44 14.51 -14.38 -18.55
C LEU A 44 14.31 -15.09 -19.90
N ASN A 45 14.47 -14.39 -21.02
CA ASN A 45 14.46 -14.99 -22.36
C ASN A 45 13.29 -15.99 -22.59
N ARG A 46 12.05 -15.65 -22.21
CA ARG A 46 10.80 -16.46 -22.32
C ARG A 46 10.55 -17.53 -21.26
N ARG A 47 11.42 -17.70 -20.26
CA ARG A 47 11.22 -18.63 -19.15
C ARG A 47 11.56 -17.94 -17.83
N ARG A 48 10.92 -18.40 -16.74
CA ARG A 48 11.29 -17.96 -15.39
C ARG A 48 12.75 -18.34 -15.12
N GLY A 49 13.51 -17.39 -14.64
CA GLY A 49 14.91 -17.54 -14.30
C GLY A 49 15.32 -16.62 -13.16
N LEU A 50 16.48 -16.88 -12.61
CA LEU A 50 17.04 -16.16 -11.47
C LEU A 50 17.64 -14.83 -11.94
N TYR A 51 17.18 -13.71 -11.40
CA TYR A 51 17.76 -12.40 -11.62
C TYR A 51 18.90 -12.13 -10.67
N PHE A 52 18.71 -12.40 -9.39
CA PHE A 52 19.77 -12.35 -8.41
C PHE A 52 19.46 -13.25 -7.21
N ASP A 53 20.53 -13.64 -6.52
CA ASP A 53 20.51 -14.40 -5.27
C ASP A 53 21.65 -13.88 -4.40
N CYS A 54 21.31 -13.14 -3.36
CA CYS A 54 22.24 -12.47 -2.45
C CYS A 54 22.09 -13.05 -1.06
N SER A 55 23.20 -13.41 -0.46
CA SER A 55 23.26 -13.93 0.91
C SER A 55 24.51 -13.42 1.62
N VAL A 56 24.62 -13.64 2.91
CA VAL A 56 25.81 -13.32 3.70
C VAL A 56 27.07 -14.03 3.18
N THR A 57 26.91 -15.11 2.40
CA THR A 57 28.04 -15.86 1.81
C THR A 57 28.41 -15.38 0.42
N GLY A 58 27.59 -14.59 -0.25
CA GLY A 58 27.90 -14.09 -1.58
C GLY A 58 26.74 -13.35 -2.27
N ILE A 59 27.13 -12.50 -3.21
CA ILE A 59 26.22 -11.70 -4.03
C ILE A 59 26.32 -12.24 -5.47
N ASN A 60 25.25 -12.86 -5.92
CA ASN A 60 25.15 -13.40 -7.28
C ASN A 60 24.08 -12.59 -8.04
N ILE A 61 24.49 -11.81 -9.04
CA ILE A 61 23.63 -11.04 -9.92
C ILE A 61 23.82 -11.55 -11.33
N ASN A 62 22.71 -11.97 -11.96
CA ASN A 62 22.73 -12.48 -13.32
C ASN A 62 23.01 -11.35 -14.32
N ASP A 63 23.98 -11.56 -15.20
CA ASP A 63 24.35 -10.57 -16.23
C ASP A 63 23.22 -10.33 -17.26
N SER A 64 22.22 -11.22 -17.32
CA SER A 64 21.06 -11.08 -18.19
C SER A 64 20.03 -10.01 -17.74
N ILE A 65 20.26 -9.35 -16.59
CA ILE A 65 19.41 -8.23 -16.16
C ILE A 65 19.74 -6.93 -16.90
N VAL A 66 20.88 -6.86 -17.57
CA VAL A 66 21.36 -5.68 -18.29
C VAL A 66 21.47 -5.93 -19.80
N GLU A 67 21.39 -4.87 -20.60
CA GLU A 67 21.66 -4.90 -22.03
C GLU A 67 23.16 -5.15 -22.30
N LYS A 68 23.45 -6.03 -23.27
CA LYS A 68 24.74 -6.75 -23.39
C LYS A 68 26.00 -5.88 -23.47
N GLU A 69 25.96 -4.73 -24.10
CA GLU A 69 27.18 -3.89 -24.26
C GLU A 69 27.17 -2.69 -23.32
N GLN A 70 26.05 -1.99 -23.24
CA GLN A 70 25.93 -0.74 -22.49
C GLN A 70 25.72 -0.96 -20.99
N GLY A 71 25.20 -2.14 -20.60
CA GLY A 71 24.87 -2.45 -19.20
C GLY A 71 26.02 -2.98 -18.36
N LYS A 72 27.20 -3.33 -18.93
CA LYS A 72 28.31 -3.94 -18.19
C LYS A 72 28.91 -3.02 -17.13
N GLU A 73 29.08 -1.75 -17.44
CA GLU A 73 29.59 -0.74 -16.51
C GLU A 73 28.60 -0.54 -15.36
N PHE A 74 27.31 -0.34 -15.70
CA PHE A 74 26.24 -0.24 -14.73
C PHE A 74 26.19 -1.46 -13.79
N LEU A 75 26.29 -2.67 -14.34
CA LEU A 75 26.27 -3.89 -13.53
C LEU A 75 27.50 -3.99 -12.60
N THR A 76 28.65 -3.50 -13.05
CA THR A 76 29.86 -3.44 -12.23
C THR A 76 29.67 -2.50 -11.06
N ASP A 77 29.14 -1.30 -11.30
CA ASP A 77 28.83 -0.32 -10.27
C ASP A 77 27.82 -0.89 -9.25
N VAL A 78 26.75 -1.53 -9.74
CA VAL A 78 25.76 -2.19 -8.87
C VAL A 78 26.39 -3.29 -8.02
N LYS A 79 27.25 -4.14 -8.59
CA LYS A 79 27.96 -5.19 -7.85
C LYS A 79 28.88 -4.61 -6.77
N GLU A 80 29.54 -3.48 -7.03
CA GLU A 80 30.37 -2.79 -6.04
C GLU A 80 29.54 -2.15 -4.93
N MET A 81 28.43 -1.50 -5.28
CA MET A 81 27.50 -0.93 -4.32
C MET A 81 26.86 -2.02 -3.46
N ALA A 82 26.47 -3.13 -4.05
CA ALA A 82 25.92 -4.26 -3.33
C ALA A 82 26.90 -4.81 -2.28
N LYS A 83 28.18 -4.94 -2.60
CA LYS A 83 29.23 -5.36 -1.63
C LYS A 83 29.33 -4.44 -0.40
N ARG A 84 28.96 -3.16 -0.54
CA ARG A 84 29.08 -2.15 0.53
C ARG A 84 27.80 -1.99 1.35
N TYR A 85 26.67 -2.12 0.70
CA TYR A 85 25.39 -1.66 1.26
C TYR A 85 24.32 -2.75 1.35
N TRP A 86 24.47 -3.87 0.62
CA TRP A 86 23.54 -4.99 0.76
C TRP A 86 23.60 -5.55 2.19
N GLY A 87 22.48 -6.01 2.67
CA GLY A 87 22.28 -6.37 4.07
C GLY A 87 21.59 -5.24 4.84
N LYS A 88 22.11 -4.01 4.77
CA LYS A 88 21.45 -2.81 5.31
C LYS A 88 20.35 -2.29 4.38
N HIS A 89 20.52 -2.49 3.07
CA HIS A 89 19.56 -2.14 2.02
C HIS A 89 19.36 -3.36 1.12
N SER A 90 18.13 -3.53 0.62
CA SER A 90 17.86 -4.55 -0.39
C SER A 90 18.56 -4.22 -1.71
N LEU A 91 18.89 -5.24 -2.50
CA LEU A 91 19.47 -5.03 -3.83
C LEU A 91 18.53 -4.24 -4.74
N LEU A 92 17.21 -4.46 -4.63
CA LEU A 92 16.22 -3.65 -5.34
C LEU A 92 16.33 -2.16 -5.00
N ALA A 93 16.52 -1.82 -3.72
CA ALA A 93 16.69 -0.43 -3.29
C ALA A 93 17.99 0.18 -3.83
N ILE A 94 19.10 -0.58 -3.82
CA ILE A 94 20.38 -0.17 -4.39
C ILE A 94 20.26 0.10 -5.89
N LEU A 95 19.61 -0.80 -6.64
CA LEU A 95 19.36 -0.65 -8.07
C LEU A 95 18.51 0.60 -8.38
N ILE A 96 17.44 0.80 -7.63
CA ILE A 96 16.56 1.98 -7.80
C ILE A 96 17.31 3.28 -7.50
N TYR A 97 18.21 3.27 -6.51
CA TYR A 97 19.02 4.41 -6.14
C TYR A 97 20.01 4.77 -7.27
N GLU A 98 20.77 3.80 -7.77
CA GLU A 98 21.71 4.00 -8.88
C GLU A 98 21.02 4.52 -10.15
N MET A 99 19.80 4.03 -10.43
CA MET A 99 19.00 4.51 -11.56
C MET A 99 18.54 5.96 -11.41
N LYS A 100 18.43 6.47 -10.17
CA LYS A 100 18.02 7.86 -9.92
C LYS A 100 19.17 8.85 -10.06
N ASP A 101 20.36 8.45 -9.63
CA ASP A 101 21.54 9.32 -9.55
C ASP A 101 22.14 9.62 -10.93
N LYS A 102 22.10 8.64 -11.83
CA LYS A 102 22.58 8.76 -13.22
C LYS A 102 21.43 9.03 -14.18
N SER A 103 20.92 10.21 -14.32
CA SER A 103 19.81 10.64 -15.20
C SER A 103 18.78 9.55 -15.62
N ASN A 104 17.49 9.86 -15.67
CA ASN A 104 16.41 8.87 -15.93
C ASN A 104 16.53 8.08 -17.25
N SER A 105 17.34 8.53 -18.22
CA SER A 105 17.62 7.82 -19.48
C SER A 105 18.68 6.73 -19.29
N PHE A 106 19.76 7.01 -18.57
CA PHE A 106 20.87 6.08 -18.39
C PHE A 106 20.45 4.75 -17.74
N GLY A 107 19.63 4.81 -16.69
CA GLY A 107 19.14 3.61 -16.01
C GLY A 107 18.23 2.74 -16.88
N ARG A 108 17.37 3.35 -17.71
CA ARG A 108 16.44 2.63 -18.58
C ARG A 108 17.14 1.96 -19.77
N ASP A 109 18.16 2.61 -20.31
CA ASP A 109 18.86 2.15 -21.50
C ASP A 109 19.86 1.01 -21.20
N ASN A 110 20.17 0.77 -19.92
CA ASN A 110 21.15 -0.22 -19.50
C ASN A 110 20.56 -1.52 -18.95
N ILE A 111 19.28 -1.55 -18.61
CA ILE A 111 18.62 -2.76 -18.09
C ILE A 111 17.64 -3.33 -19.12
N THR A 112 17.45 -4.67 -19.07
CA THR A 112 16.51 -5.33 -19.96
C THR A 112 15.07 -4.91 -19.67
N GLU A 113 14.21 -4.93 -20.70
CA GLU A 113 12.80 -4.55 -20.59
C GLU A 113 12.08 -5.32 -19.49
N ASN A 114 12.24 -6.64 -19.44
CA ASN A 114 11.60 -7.48 -18.42
C ASN A 114 12.03 -7.09 -17.00
N PHE A 115 13.31 -6.77 -16.78
CA PHE A 115 13.77 -6.35 -15.46
C PHE A 115 13.25 -4.94 -15.10
N ASN A 116 13.20 -4.05 -16.08
CA ASN A 116 12.63 -2.71 -15.91
C ASN A 116 11.15 -2.76 -15.51
N VAL A 117 10.37 -3.67 -16.11
CA VAL A 117 8.96 -3.89 -15.74
C VAL A 117 8.84 -4.29 -14.27
N VAL A 118 9.63 -5.27 -13.82
CA VAL A 118 9.63 -5.70 -12.40
C VAL A 118 10.01 -4.56 -11.47
N LEU A 119 11.12 -3.84 -11.75
CA LEU A 119 11.54 -2.70 -10.93
C LEU A 119 10.48 -1.60 -10.86
N ASN A 120 9.78 -1.33 -11.97
CA ASN A 120 8.72 -0.34 -12.00
C ASN A 120 7.49 -0.77 -11.18
N GLU A 121 7.13 -2.06 -11.18
CA GLU A 121 6.03 -2.54 -10.35
C GLU A 121 6.36 -2.43 -8.86
N PHE A 122 7.54 -2.90 -8.43
CA PHE A 122 7.96 -2.74 -7.04
C PHE A 122 8.13 -1.28 -6.62
N ARG A 123 8.63 -0.41 -7.50
CA ARG A 123 8.77 1.03 -7.25
C ARG A 123 7.44 1.76 -7.13
N ASN A 124 6.42 1.28 -7.79
CA ASN A 124 5.09 1.90 -7.84
C ASN A 124 4.09 1.24 -6.88
N LEU A 125 4.51 0.26 -6.10
CA LEU A 125 3.70 -0.30 -5.03
C LEU A 125 3.44 0.78 -3.99
N SER A 126 2.17 1.01 -3.69
CA SER A 126 1.75 1.99 -2.69
C SER A 126 1.21 1.30 -1.46
N CYS A 127 1.72 1.65 -0.27
CA CYS A 127 1.24 1.08 0.97
C CYS A 127 1.04 2.17 2.04
N THR A 128 0.04 1.99 2.89
CA THR A 128 -0.06 2.80 4.11
C THR A 128 0.96 2.28 5.11
N VAL A 129 1.91 3.14 5.46
CA VAL A 129 2.74 2.90 6.64
C VAL A 129 1.94 3.49 7.80
N SER A 130 1.32 2.60 8.60
CA SER A 130 0.45 3.03 9.69
C SER A 130 1.24 3.73 10.78
N MET A 131 0.61 4.69 11.40
CA MET A 131 0.90 5.48 12.60
C MET A 131 1.55 6.84 12.34
N GLY A 132 0.73 7.88 12.50
CA GLY A 132 1.10 9.27 12.67
C GLY A 132 1.08 10.10 11.39
N ASP A 133 1.66 11.30 11.47
CA ASP A 133 1.64 12.32 10.41
C ASP A 133 2.40 11.94 9.11
N LYS A 134 3.05 10.78 9.08
CA LYS A 134 3.80 10.25 7.92
C LYS A 134 2.94 9.45 6.93
N SER A 135 1.65 9.58 7.00
CA SER A 135 0.66 8.78 6.26
C SER A 135 0.76 8.85 4.72
N TRP A 136 1.53 9.80 4.18
CA TRP A 136 1.69 10.01 2.73
C TRP A 136 2.99 9.42 2.16
N GLU A 137 3.93 8.99 2.99
CA GLU A 137 5.25 8.53 2.55
C GLU A 137 5.19 7.27 1.68
N GLY A 138 4.18 6.43 1.87
CA GLY A 138 4.00 5.18 1.10
C GLY A 138 3.16 5.32 -0.17
N LEU A 139 2.69 6.51 -0.54
CA LEU A 139 1.90 6.71 -1.75
C LEU A 139 2.81 7.04 -2.94
N HIS A 140 2.70 6.27 -4.01
CA HIS A 140 3.49 6.42 -5.24
C HIS A 140 2.60 6.68 -6.44
N ALA A 141 1.99 7.87 -6.49
CA ALA A 141 1.12 8.30 -7.57
C ALA A 141 1.91 8.92 -8.75
N GLN A 142 1.42 8.68 -9.97
CA GLN A 142 1.92 9.35 -11.17
C GLN A 142 1.60 10.86 -11.14
N LEU A 143 0.40 11.21 -10.69
CA LEU A 143 0.03 12.59 -10.40
C LEU A 143 0.72 13.00 -9.09
N LYS A 144 1.74 13.83 -9.19
CA LYS A 144 2.60 14.17 -8.04
C LYS A 144 1.85 14.86 -6.89
N VAL A 145 0.80 15.58 -7.24
CA VAL A 145 -0.10 16.25 -6.27
C VAL A 145 -0.72 15.23 -5.30
N LEU A 146 -1.07 14.02 -5.76
CA LEU A 146 -1.67 12.99 -4.91
C LEU A 146 -0.71 12.49 -3.82
N ASN A 147 0.61 12.58 -4.02
CA ASN A 147 1.59 12.16 -3.02
C ASN A 147 1.66 13.12 -1.81
N GLN A 148 1.24 14.36 -2.00
CA GLN A 148 1.17 15.39 -0.94
C GLN A 148 -0.05 16.29 -1.18
N PRO A 149 -1.29 15.78 -1.07
CA PRO A 149 -2.47 16.53 -1.53
C PRO A 149 -2.83 17.72 -0.64
N LEU A 150 -2.40 17.77 0.61
CA LEU A 150 -2.72 18.88 1.52
C LEU A 150 -1.89 20.14 1.24
N SER A 151 -0.60 19.97 0.96
CA SER A 151 0.28 21.09 0.61
C SER A 151 1.59 20.55 0.06
N GLY A 152 2.23 21.31 -0.83
CA GLY A 152 3.49 20.90 -1.41
C GLY A 152 4.00 21.91 -2.43
N LYS A 153 4.91 21.44 -3.27
CA LYS A 153 5.42 22.19 -4.43
C LYS A 153 5.45 21.31 -5.67
N ILE A 154 5.16 21.90 -6.81
CA ILE A 154 5.15 21.23 -8.11
C ILE A 154 5.75 22.14 -9.17
N SER A 155 6.29 21.58 -10.25
CA SER A 155 6.76 22.37 -11.39
C SER A 155 5.59 23.03 -12.13
N LEU A 156 5.77 24.25 -12.61
CA LEU A 156 4.80 24.99 -13.41
C LEU A 156 4.30 24.16 -14.62
N LYS A 157 5.17 23.32 -15.21
CA LYS A 157 4.80 22.42 -16.32
C LYS A 157 3.74 21.38 -15.94
N ARG A 158 3.52 21.14 -14.66
CA ARG A 158 2.56 20.16 -14.13
C ARG A 158 1.36 20.82 -13.45
N GLU A 159 1.12 22.11 -13.66
CA GLU A 159 -0.01 22.83 -13.04
C GLU A 159 -1.36 22.16 -13.31
N HIS A 160 -1.53 21.59 -14.52
CA HIS A 160 -2.72 20.85 -14.90
C HIS A 160 -3.08 19.70 -13.90
N GLU A 161 -2.10 19.13 -13.18
CA GLU A 161 -2.38 18.11 -12.17
C GLU A 161 -3.12 18.71 -10.97
N LEU A 162 -2.75 19.94 -10.55
CA LEU A 162 -3.48 20.64 -9.49
C LEU A 162 -4.94 20.86 -9.90
N ASP A 163 -5.18 21.31 -11.13
CA ASP A 163 -6.52 21.59 -11.64
C ASP A 163 -7.38 20.30 -11.72
N GLN A 164 -6.79 19.19 -12.17
CA GLN A 164 -7.46 17.89 -12.22
C GLN A 164 -7.83 17.36 -10.83
N VAL A 165 -6.87 17.41 -9.90
CA VAL A 165 -7.08 16.91 -8.53
C VAL A 165 -8.04 17.81 -7.76
N GLU A 166 -7.94 19.13 -7.94
CA GLU A 166 -8.87 20.12 -7.38
C GLU A 166 -10.31 19.84 -7.82
N ALA A 167 -10.52 19.69 -9.12
CA ALA A 167 -11.85 19.41 -9.67
C ALA A 167 -12.44 18.12 -9.08
N PHE A 168 -11.65 17.07 -8.96
CA PHE A 168 -12.08 15.80 -8.37
C PHE A 168 -12.44 15.96 -6.88
N PHE A 169 -11.56 16.54 -6.06
CA PHE A 169 -11.81 16.72 -4.63
C PHE A 169 -12.99 17.65 -4.37
N SER A 170 -13.08 18.74 -5.13
CA SER A 170 -14.19 19.70 -4.99
C SER A 170 -15.54 19.03 -5.23
N HIS A 171 -15.69 18.26 -6.30
CA HIS A 171 -16.92 17.51 -6.57
C HIS A 171 -17.21 16.47 -5.51
N PHE A 172 -16.20 15.68 -5.12
CA PHE A 172 -16.37 14.61 -4.14
C PHE A 172 -16.81 15.16 -2.79
N PHE A 173 -16.10 16.15 -2.24
CA PHE A 173 -16.42 16.67 -0.90
C PHE A 173 -17.71 17.48 -0.87
N ALA A 174 -18.05 18.23 -1.92
CA ALA A 174 -19.34 18.90 -2.02
C ALA A 174 -20.53 17.92 -2.12
N MET A 175 -20.34 16.77 -2.75
CA MET A 175 -21.34 15.70 -2.81
C MET A 175 -21.47 14.98 -1.47
N TYR A 176 -20.36 14.77 -0.76
CA TYR A 176 -20.30 14.03 0.50
C TYR A 176 -20.78 14.87 1.70
N ASP A 177 -20.31 16.11 1.83
CA ASP A 177 -20.66 17.03 2.93
C ASP A 177 -21.30 18.30 2.35
N PRO A 178 -22.64 18.45 2.45
CA PRO A 178 -23.35 19.63 1.92
C PRO A 178 -22.91 20.96 2.55
N SER A 179 -22.19 20.94 3.67
CA SER A 179 -21.63 22.15 4.26
C SER A 179 -20.39 22.65 3.51
N ILE A 180 -19.74 21.79 2.72
CA ILE A 180 -18.57 22.13 1.89
C ILE A 180 -19.07 22.59 0.52
N ARG A 181 -18.81 23.84 0.19
CA ARG A 181 -19.15 24.41 -1.11
C ARG A 181 -18.19 24.01 -2.21
N CYS A 182 -16.90 24.07 -1.89
CA CYS A 182 -15.81 23.68 -2.79
C CYS A 182 -14.52 23.40 -2.02
N VAL A 183 -13.63 22.64 -2.68
CA VAL A 183 -12.25 22.42 -2.24
C VAL A 183 -11.36 22.93 -3.36
N THR A 184 -10.38 23.78 -3.04
CA THR A 184 -9.54 24.46 -4.03
C THR A 184 -8.09 24.51 -3.58
N TYR A 185 -7.15 24.61 -4.53
CA TYR A 185 -5.76 24.89 -4.21
C TYR A 185 -5.49 26.41 -4.19
N GLU A 186 -4.97 26.88 -3.06
CA GLU A 186 -4.31 28.18 -3.01
C GLU A 186 -2.91 28.03 -3.59
N LYS A 187 -2.58 28.80 -4.64
CA LYS A 187 -1.35 28.66 -5.42
C LYS A 187 -0.48 29.92 -5.25
N GLU A 188 0.81 29.71 -5.02
CA GLU A 188 1.84 30.76 -5.01
C GLU A 188 2.92 30.41 -6.03
N TYR A 189 3.15 31.29 -7.00
CA TYR A 189 4.10 31.07 -8.10
C TYR A 189 5.45 31.67 -7.76
N VAL A 190 6.49 30.82 -7.72
CA VAL A 190 7.86 31.24 -7.43
C VAL A 190 8.80 30.65 -8.48
N GLY A 191 9.19 31.43 -9.45
CA GLY A 191 9.99 30.98 -10.59
C GLY A 191 9.29 29.88 -11.39
N GLU A 192 9.91 28.72 -11.53
CA GLU A 192 9.33 27.56 -12.23
C GLU A 192 8.54 26.61 -11.29
N LEU A 193 8.32 27.00 -10.05
CA LEU A 193 7.61 26.21 -9.05
C LEU A 193 6.30 26.87 -8.64
N ILE A 194 5.31 26.03 -8.37
CA ILE A 194 4.04 26.40 -7.75
C ILE A 194 4.04 25.78 -6.34
N TYR A 195 3.97 26.61 -5.32
CA TYR A 195 3.64 26.18 -3.96
C TYR A 195 2.13 26.16 -3.85
N TYR A 196 1.59 25.09 -3.29
CA TYR A 196 0.15 24.92 -3.19
C TYR A 196 -0.28 24.46 -1.80
N LYS A 197 -1.51 24.79 -1.47
CA LYS A 197 -2.16 24.43 -0.22
C LYS A 197 -3.64 24.15 -0.47
N LEU A 198 -4.12 23.00 0.02
CA LEU A 198 -5.52 22.64 -0.12
C LEU A 198 -6.38 23.41 0.86
N MET A 199 -7.36 24.13 0.34
CA MET A 199 -8.32 24.94 1.07
C MET A 199 -9.72 24.40 0.82
N GLU A 200 -10.63 24.63 1.76
CA GLU A 200 -12.06 24.39 1.57
C GLU A 200 -12.86 25.64 1.88
N GLU A 201 -13.99 25.79 1.22
CA GLU A 201 -14.99 26.80 1.55
C GLU A 201 -16.18 26.08 2.21
N LYS A 202 -16.31 26.25 3.52
CA LYS A 202 -17.28 25.52 4.36
C LYS A 202 -18.22 26.46 5.08
N TYR A 203 -19.52 26.08 5.18
CA TYR A 203 -20.52 26.83 5.91
C TYR A 203 -20.39 26.62 7.41
N ILE A 204 -19.93 27.65 8.12
CA ILE A 204 -19.66 27.63 9.57
C ILE A 204 -20.21 28.91 10.19
N ALA A 205 -20.99 28.77 11.28
CA ALA A 205 -21.54 29.91 12.02
C ALA A 205 -22.23 30.95 11.11
N ASN A 206 -23.17 30.47 10.29
CA ASN A 206 -24.01 31.24 9.38
C ASN A 206 -23.28 31.98 8.25
N SER A 207 -22.09 31.56 7.89
CA SER A 207 -21.34 32.10 6.74
C SER A 207 -20.41 31.08 6.13
N TYR A 208 -20.10 31.24 4.83
CA TYR A 208 -19.02 30.48 4.21
C TYR A 208 -17.68 31.04 4.64
N ARG A 209 -16.80 30.12 5.06
CA ARG A 209 -15.44 30.46 5.49
C ARG A 209 -14.44 29.61 4.74
N ARG A 210 -13.38 30.25 4.29
CA ARG A 210 -12.23 29.56 3.66
C ARG A 210 -11.23 29.16 4.74
N ILE A 211 -11.00 27.85 4.87
CA ILE A 211 -10.09 27.27 5.85
C ILE A 211 -9.14 26.25 5.19
N GLU A 212 -7.99 26.03 5.80
CA GLU A 212 -7.07 24.98 5.33
C GLU A 212 -7.67 23.60 5.59
N PHE A 213 -7.70 22.75 4.58
CA PHE A 213 -8.24 21.38 4.68
C PHE A 213 -7.54 20.53 5.75
N LYS A 214 -6.28 20.80 6.04
CA LYS A 214 -5.56 20.12 7.13
C LYS A 214 -6.20 20.31 8.52
N ARG A 215 -7.05 21.32 8.70
CA ARG A 215 -7.81 21.59 9.94
C ARG A 215 -9.14 20.86 10.01
N GLU A 216 -9.50 20.15 8.96
CA GLU A 216 -10.71 19.33 8.93
C GLU A 216 -10.66 18.19 9.96
N SER A 217 -11.85 17.58 10.17
CA SER A 217 -12.01 16.42 11.04
C SER A 217 -11.06 15.28 10.64
N THR A 218 -10.71 14.44 11.60
CA THR A 218 -9.88 13.26 11.32
C THR A 218 -10.52 12.37 10.26
N GLY A 219 -11.86 12.24 10.26
CA GLY A 219 -12.59 11.47 9.26
C GLY A 219 -12.44 12.02 7.85
N ASN A 220 -12.60 13.34 7.65
CA ASN A 220 -12.47 13.96 6.33
C ASN A 220 -11.02 13.91 5.82
N ARG A 221 -10.04 14.08 6.70
CA ARG A 221 -8.62 13.91 6.34
C ARG A 221 -8.28 12.47 5.96
N GLN A 222 -8.83 11.50 6.69
CA GLN A 222 -8.69 10.09 6.37
C GLN A 222 -9.36 9.74 5.04
N LEU A 223 -10.56 10.28 4.81
CA LEU A 223 -11.29 10.09 3.55
C LEU A 223 -10.48 10.64 2.36
N LEU A 224 -9.90 11.85 2.48
CA LEU A 224 -8.99 12.40 1.47
C LEU A 224 -7.82 11.45 1.19
N ARG A 225 -7.21 10.92 2.26
CA ARG A 225 -6.09 9.97 2.14
C ARG A 225 -6.50 8.71 1.37
N ILE A 226 -7.59 8.07 1.77
CA ILE A 226 -8.08 6.86 1.13
C ILE A 226 -8.42 7.11 -0.34
N LEU A 227 -9.06 8.23 -0.66
CA LEU A 227 -9.35 8.61 -2.05
C LEU A 227 -8.08 8.66 -2.91
N CYS A 228 -6.99 9.21 -2.41
CA CYS A 228 -5.72 9.25 -3.15
C CYS A 228 -5.20 7.83 -3.47
N TYR A 229 -5.24 6.92 -2.49
CA TYR A 229 -4.84 5.53 -2.71
C TYR A 229 -5.77 4.79 -3.67
N LEU A 230 -7.09 4.98 -3.54
CA LEU A 230 -8.07 4.37 -4.43
C LEU A 230 -7.92 4.87 -5.87
N LEU A 231 -7.64 6.16 -6.08
CA LEU A 231 -7.31 6.70 -7.40
C LEU A 231 -6.08 6.01 -8.00
N VAL A 232 -5.05 5.77 -7.20
CA VAL A 232 -3.83 5.07 -7.64
C VAL A 232 -4.14 3.63 -8.05
N ALA A 233 -5.02 2.92 -7.32
CA ALA A 233 -5.50 1.60 -7.69
C ALA A 233 -6.30 1.62 -9.01
N CYS A 234 -7.14 2.64 -9.22
CA CYS A 234 -7.85 2.85 -10.48
C CYS A 234 -6.91 3.15 -11.67
N MET A 235 -5.74 3.74 -11.39
CA MET A 235 -4.69 3.98 -12.39
C MET A 235 -3.83 2.74 -12.69
N GLY A 236 -4.19 1.55 -12.17
CA GLY A 236 -3.54 0.28 -12.49
C GLY A 236 -2.36 -0.07 -11.58
N LYS A 237 -2.26 0.52 -10.40
CA LYS A 237 -1.19 0.21 -9.44
C LYS A 237 -1.65 -0.72 -8.33
N THR A 238 -0.69 -1.42 -7.73
CA THR A 238 -0.94 -2.22 -6.52
C THR A 238 -0.91 -1.32 -5.30
N VAL A 239 -1.98 -1.40 -4.51
CA VAL A 239 -2.19 -0.58 -3.31
C VAL A 239 -2.48 -1.49 -2.12
N ILE A 240 -1.78 -1.27 -1.02
CA ILE A 240 -1.96 -1.98 0.25
C ILE A 240 -2.37 -0.97 1.32
N LEU A 241 -3.53 -1.18 1.92
CA LEU A 241 -4.09 -0.31 2.95
C LEU A 241 -4.23 -1.08 4.26
N ASP A 242 -3.65 -0.56 5.32
CA ASP A 242 -3.87 -1.07 6.67
C ASP A 242 -4.93 -0.23 7.38
N GLU A 243 -5.91 -0.90 8.01
CA GLU A 243 -7.06 -0.26 8.68
C GLU A 243 -7.72 0.84 7.81
N ALA A 244 -8.09 0.46 6.58
CA ALA A 244 -8.50 1.41 5.54
C ALA A 244 -9.68 2.32 5.96
N GLU A 245 -10.62 1.79 6.77
CA GLU A 245 -11.81 2.52 7.24
C GLU A 245 -11.61 3.35 8.50
N ALA A 246 -10.44 3.36 9.11
CA ALA A 246 -10.20 4.05 10.38
C ALA A 246 -10.75 5.49 10.35
N ASN A 247 -11.63 5.82 11.31
CA ASN A 247 -12.32 7.11 11.41
C ASN A 247 -13.27 7.48 10.25
N ILE A 248 -13.65 6.53 9.39
CA ILE A 248 -14.67 6.72 8.34
C ILE A 248 -15.92 5.94 8.75
N HIS A 249 -17.09 6.51 8.50
CA HIS A 249 -18.35 5.80 8.78
C HIS A 249 -18.46 4.54 7.92
N ASP A 250 -18.80 3.41 8.53
CA ASP A 250 -18.81 2.07 7.90
C ASP A 250 -19.60 2.01 6.58
N LEU A 251 -20.83 2.54 6.58
CA LEU A 251 -21.68 2.57 5.39
C LEU A 251 -21.10 3.44 4.27
N LEU A 252 -20.49 4.57 4.64
CA LEU A 252 -19.84 5.44 3.65
C LEU A 252 -18.67 4.71 3.00
N PHE A 253 -17.86 4.04 3.80
CA PHE A 253 -16.71 3.30 3.29
C PHE A 253 -17.13 2.13 2.40
N GLN A 254 -18.18 1.39 2.78
CA GLN A 254 -18.77 0.33 1.95
C GLN A 254 -19.24 0.89 0.61
N ASN A 255 -20.09 1.93 0.61
CA ASN A 255 -20.60 2.55 -0.62
C ASN A 255 -19.48 3.07 -1.52
N LEU A 256 -18.43 3.65 -0.93
CA LEU A 256 -17.25 4.12 -1.65
C LEU A 256 -16.56 2.96 -2.37
N LEU A 257 -16.31 1.85 -1.68
CA LEU A 257 -15.65 0.68 -2.25
C LEU A 257 -16.51 0.01 -3.32
N GLU A 258 -17.80 -0.16 -3.10
CA GLU A 258 -18.74 -0.72 -4.10
C GLU A 258 -18.76 0.12 -5.37
N THR A 259 -18.69 1.46 -5.23
CA THR A 259 -18.66 2.38 -6.36
C THR A 259 -17.34 2.31 -7.13
N ILE A 260 -16.22 2.20 -6.43
CA ILE A 260 -14.88 2.29 -7.05
C ILE A 260 -14.39 0.94 -7.53
N GLN A 261 -14.78 -0.17 -6.91
CA GLN A 261 -14.29 -1.52 -7.21
C GLN A 261 -14.32 -1.86 -8.72
N PRO A 262 -15.39 -1.58 -9.48
CA PRO A 262 -15.41 -1.87 -10.91
C PRO A 262 -14.42 -1.03 -11.74
N MET A 263 -13.91 0.06 -11.18
CA MET A 263 -12.96 0.97 -11.83
C MET A 263 -11.50 0.63 -11.51
N ILE A 264 -11.23 -0.24 -10.53
CA ILE A 264 -9.89 -0.65 -10.15
C ILE A 264 -9.28 -1.49 -11.28
N LYS A 265 -8.19 -0.98 -11.85
CA LYS A 265 -7.41 -1.65 -12.90
C LYS A 265 -6.19 -2.37 -12.34
N GLY A 266 -5.71 -1.96 -11.18
CA GLY A 266 -4.61 -2.58 -10.44
C GLY A 266 -5.10 -3.58 -9.41
N GLN A 267 -4.39 -3.68 -8.30
CA GLN A 267 -4.76 -4.53 -7.17
C GLN A 267 -4.95 -3.67 -5.92
N LEU A 268 -6.02 -3.92 -5.17
CA LEU A 268 -6.27 -3.33 -3.87
C LEU A 268 -6.29 -4.45 -2.83
N ILE A 269 -5.34 -4.39 -1.89
CA ILE A 269 -5.28 -5.26 -0.71
C ILE A 269 -5.51 -4.38 0.50
N MET A 270 -6.41 -4.76 1.39
CA MET A 270 -6.66 -3.96 2.59
C MET A 270 -6.97 -4.83 3.81
N THR A 271 -6.54 -4.37 4.98
CA THR A 271 -7.04 -4.88 6.25
C THR A 271 -8.20 -4.01 6.71
N THR A 272 -9.17 -4.61 7.37
CA THR A 272 -10.37 -3.91 7.82
C THR A 272 -11.01 -4.64 9.01
N HIS A 273 -11.60 -3.88 9.92
CA HIS A 273 -12.49 -4.38 10.97
C HIS A 273 -13.97 -4.18 10.62
N ASN A 274 -14.27 -3.52 9.50
CA ASN A 274 -15.64 -3.28 9.04
C ASN A 274 -16.27 -4.54 8.48
N THR A 275 -17.04 -5.25 9.31
CA THR A 275 -17.73 -6.49 8.90
C THR A 275 -18.85 -6.26 7.88
N MET A 276 -19.30 -5.01 7.67
CA MET A 276 -20.31 -4.71 6.67
C MET A 276 -19.82 -4.96 5.25
N LEU A 277 -18.51 -4.82 5.02
CA LEU A 277 -17.89 -5.14 3.73
C LEU A 277 -18.10 -6.59 3.31
N MET A 278 -18.32 -7.52 4.26
CA MET A 278 -18.62 -8.92 3.96
C MET A 278 -20.00 -9.12 3.27
N GLU A 279 -20.84 -8.09 3.23
CA GLU A 279 -22.12 -8.14 2.53
C GLU A 279 -22.00 -7.73 1.05
N ALA A 280 -20.90 -7.07 0.68
CA ALA A 280 -20.63 -6.69 -0.70
C ALA A 280 -20.33 -7.90 -1.59
N ASP A 281 -20.70 -7.82 -2.87
CA ASP A 281 -20.52 -8.95 -3.79
C ASP A 281 -19.06 -9.32 -4.01
N PHE A 282 -18.15 -8.34 -4.05
CA PHE A 282 -16.72 -8.60 -4.19
C PHE A 282 -16.13 -9.37 -3.00
N ALA A 283 -16.71 -9.26 -1.80
CA ALA A 283 -16.21 -9.93 -0.61
C ALA A 283 -16.35 -11.45 -0.66
N ARG A 284 -17.24 -11.99 -1.50
CA ARG A 284 -17.51 -13.43 -1.58
C ARG A 284 -16.33 -14.28 -1.98
N THR A 285 -15.38 -13.70 -2.72
CA THR A 285 -14.20 -14.40 -3.23
C THR A 285 -12.88 -13.74 -2.82
N ALA A 286 -12.95 -12.54 -2.24
CA ALA A 286 -11.79 -11.72 -1.92
C ALA A 286 -11.58 -11.50 -0.41
N THR A 287 -12.37 -12.17 0.44
CA THR A 287 -12.22 -12.05 1.90
C THR A 287 -11.30 -13.12 2.45
N TYR A 288 -10.31 -12.67 3.20
CA TYR A 288 -9.39 -13.50 3.96
C TYR A 288 -9.60 -13.24 5.44
N ILE A 289 -9.70 -14.30 6.23
CA ILE A 289 -9.89 -14.23 7.67
C ILE A 289 -8.58 -14.52 8.37
N LEU A 290 -8.14 -13.58 9.20
CA LEU A 290 -7.05 -13.80 10.14
C LEU A 290 -7.63 -14.53 11.36
N GLN A 291 -7.19 -15.75 11.60
CA GLN A 291 -7.68 -16.60 12.68
C GLN A 291 -6.52 -17.16 13.52
N MET A 292 -6.80 -17.53 14.76
CA MET A 292 -5.88 -18.31 15.56
C MET A 292 -5.91 -19.76 15.08
N ASN A 293 -4.75 -20.42 15.05
CA ASN A 293 -4.69 -21.85 14.82
C ASN A 293 -5.36 -22.58 16.00
N PRO A 294 -6.35 -23.47 15.75
CA PRO A 294 -7.03 -24.17 16.82
C PRO A 294 -6.11 -25.07 17.69
N GLU A 295 -5.05 -25.61 17.07
CA GLU A 295 -4.08 -26.48 17.75
C GLU A 295 -2.99 -25.68 18.48
N PHE A 296 -2.67 -24.51 17.94
CA PHE A 296 -1.63 -23.62 18.46
C PHE A 296 -2.16 -22.17 18.54
N PRO A 297 -2.82 -21.76 19.64
CA PRO A 297 -3.51 -20.46 19.74
C PRO A 297 -2.61 -19.23 19.55
N TRP A 298 -1.31 -19.38 19.72
CA TRP A 298 -0.31 -18.32 19.46
C TRP A 298 0.07 -18.20 17.98
N ASP A 299 -0.28 -19.19 17.15
CA ASP A 299 -0.03 -19.18 15.71
C ASP A 299 -1.24 -18.59 14.99
N LYS A 300 -1.01 -17.55 14.17
CA LYS A 300 -2.05 -16.89 13.40
C LYS A 300 -1.99 -17.39 11.95
N GLN A 301 -3.16 -17.69 11.41
CA GLN A 301 -3.31 -18.14 10.04
C GLN A 301 -4.24 -17.22 9.26
N ILE A 302 -3.92 -17.02 7.99
CA ILE A 302 -4.79 -16.30 7.04
C ILE A 302 -5.44 -17.34 6.13
N LYS A 303 -6.77 -17.30 6.04
CA LYS A 303 -7.53 -18.26 5.24
C LYS A 303 -8.58 -17.57 4.40
N CYS A 304 -8.62 -17.89 3.10
CA CYS A 304 -9.65 -17.40 2.22
C CYS A 304 -11.02 -18.00 2.62
N ILE A 305 -12.05 -17.19 2.52
CA ILE A 305 -13.42 -17.62 2.86
C ILE A 305 -13.89 -18.78 1.98
N THR A 306 -13.37 -18.88 0.75
CA THR A 306 -13.67 -19.97 -0.19
C THR A 306 -13.06 -21.32 0.21
N ASP A 307 -12.05 -21.33 1.08
CA ASP A 307 -11.33 -22.53 1.51
C ASP A 307 -12.00 -23.26 2.69
N TYR A 308 -13.06 -22.66 3.24
CA TYR A 308 -13.83 -23.32 4.28
C TYR A 308 -14.74 -24.40 3.65
N LYS A 309 -14.71 -25.63 4.21
CA LYS A 309 -15.39 -26.83 3.68
C LYS A 309 -16.91 -26.71 3.50
N LYS A 310 -17.55 -25.77 4.17
CA LYS A 310 -18.96 -25.47 3.97
C LYS A 310 -19.12 -24.56 2.76
N ARG A 311 -19.67 -25.10 1.65
CA ARG A 311 -19.99 -24.32 0.44
C ARG A 311 -20.74 -23.05 0.79
N THR A 312 -20.18 -21.93 0.45
CA THR A 312 -20.84 -20.62 0.51
C THR A 312 -21.80 -20.53 -0.68
N TYR A 313 -23.09 -20.83 -0.46
CA TYR A 313 -24.10 -20.56 -1.47
C TYR A 313 -24.33 -19.04 -1.58
N ALA A 314 -24.76 -18.59 -2.75
CA ALA A 314 -25.07 -17.17 -3.00
C ALA A 314 -26.07 -16.56 -2.00
N THR A 315 -26.88 -17.40 -1.37
CA THR A 315 -27.88 -17.02 -0.33
C THR A 315 -27.32 -16.94 1.09
N ASN A 316 -26.07 -17.35 1.31
CA ASN A 316 -25.49 -17.35 2.65
C ASN A 316 -24.95 -15.97 3.02
N ASN A 317 -25.45 -15.40 4.10
CA ASN A 317 -24.91 -14.18 4.67
C ASN A 317 -23.55 -14.49 5.34
N ILE A 318 -22.46 -14.08 4.66
CA ILE A 318 -21.08 -14.32 5.08
C ILE A 318 -20.80 -13.64 6.41
N ARG A 319 -21.29 -12.41 6.57
CA ARG A 319 -21.17 -11.63 7.81
C ARG A 319 -21.78 -12.36 9.01
N ASN A 320 -23.01 -12.89 8.85
CA ASN A 320 -23.63 -13.63 9.94
C ASN A 320 -22.84 -14.87 10.35
N LYS A 321 -22.27 -15.60 9.38
CA LYS A 321 -21.41 -16.76 9.68
C LYS A 321 -20.13 -16.33 10.41
N TYR A 322 -19.52 -15.21 9.99
CA TYR A 322 -18.36 -14.64 10.68
C TYR A 322 -18.71 -14.28 12.12
N LEU A 323 -19.80 -13.52 12.33
CA LEU A 323 -20.25 -13.12 13.67
C LEU A 323 -20.62 -14.30 14.57
N ASN A 324 -21.14 -15.39 13.96
CA ASN A 324 -21.39 -16.65 14.66
C ASN A 324 -20.14 -17.53 14.84
N ARG A 325 -18.94 -16.98 14.58
CA ARG A 325 -17.63 -17.62 14.76
C ARG A 325 -17.40 -18.86 13.90
N GLU A 326 -18.16 -19.05 12.81
CA GLU A 326 -17.97 -20.20 11.92
C GLU A 326 -16.63 -20.17 11.17
N TYR A 327 -16.01 -18.99 11.07
CA TYR A 327 -14.70 -18.76 10.43
C TYR A 327 -13.54 -18.53 11.42
N GLY A 328 -13.80 -18.52 12.73
CA GLY A 328 -12.76 -18.50 13.76
C GLY A 328 -12.03 -17.16 13.99
N GLY A 329 -12.35 -16.08 13.25
CA GLY A 329 -11.65 -14.79 13.31
C GLY A 329 -12.18 -13.81 14.39
N VAL A 330 -13.29 -14.12 15.04
CA VAL A 330 -13.92 -13.20 16.01
C VAL A 330 -13.24 -13.32 17.36
N PRO A 331 -12.70 -12.23 17.94
CA PRO A 331 -12.09 -12.25 19.26
C PRO A 331 -13.11 -12.60 20.35
N GLU A 332 -12.66 -13.25 21.39
CA GLU A 332 -13.46 -13.63 22.54
C GLU A 332 -13.01 -12.91 23.80
N LEU A 333 -13.96 -12.28 24.47
CA LEU A 333 -13.75 -11.70 25.77
C LEU A 333 -14.42 -12.56 26.84
N LYS A 334 -13.66 -13.01 27.83
CA LYS A 334 -14.19 -13.70 28.99
C LYS A 334 -14.78 -12.69 30.01
N SER A 335 -16.02 -12.31 29.77
CA SER A 335 -16.68 -11.22 30.50
C SER A 335 -16.76 -11.44 32.00
N THR A 336 -16.88 -12.70 32.47
CA THR A 336 -16.92 -13.04 33.90
C THR A 336 -15.58 -12.75 34.55
N GLU A 337 -14.48 -13.22 33.99
CA GLU A 337 -13.13 -12.97 34.49
C GLU A 337 -12.81 -11.47 34.54
N LEU A 338 -13.22 -10.73 33.49
CA LEU A 338 -13.01 -9.26 33.43
C LEU A 338 -13.80 -8.56 34.54
N ARG A 339 -15.05 -8.99 34.83
CA ARG A 339 -15.86 -8.41 35.92
C ARG A 339 -15.20 -8.60 37.27
N GLU A 340 -14.74 -9.82 37.57
CA GLU A 340 -14.02 -10.11 38.80
C GLU A 340 -12.75 -9.29 39.00
N LEU A 341 -12.01 -9.06 37.87
CA LEU A 341 -10.82 -8.21 37.90
C LEU A 341 -11.16 -6.75 38.15
N LEU A 342 -12.23 -6.23 37.53
CA LEU A 342 -12.68 -4.86 37.76
C LEU A 342 -13.21 -4.64 39.20
N GLU A 343 -13.96 -5.59 39.75
CA GLU A 343 -14.42 -5.55 41.14
C GLU A 343 -13.23 -5.43 42.10
N LYS A 344 -12.19 -6.25 41.91
CA LYS A 344 -10.96 -6.19 42.72
C LYS A 344 -10.16 -4.89 42.57
N MET A 345 -10.28 -4.19 41.43
CA MET A 345 -9.59 -2.91 41.20
C MET A 345 -10.37 -1.72 41.78
N CYS A 346 -11.68 -1.87 42.02
CA CYS A 346 -12.56 -0.82 42.51
C CYS A 346 -12.78 -0.90 44.05
N GLU A 347 -12.37 -1.97 44.70
CA GLU A 347 -12.29 -2.12 46.16
C GLU A 347 -11.00 -1.45 46.73
#